data_218f0ffaea85c4f61383be21bb64b9b1
#
_entry.id   218f0ffaea85c4f61383be21bb64b9b1
#
_cell.length_a   1.000
_cell.length_b   1.000
_cell.length_c   1.000
_cell.angle_alpha   90.00
_cell.angle_beta   90.00
_cell.angle_gamma   90.00
#
_symmetry.space_group_name_H-M   'P 1'
#
loop_
_entity.id
_entity.type
_entity.pdbx_description
1 polymer ?
#
loop_
_entity_poly.entity_id
_entity_poly.type
_entity_poly.pdbx_seq_one_letter_code
_entity_poly.pdbx_strand_id
1 'polypeptide(L)'
;MPEHGTRRRAEALFSAGVADVPPTKIMQFESLATELQNWLKTSIEQGHGRDSLVQSMRAAGYQRNFAREAVDLALAKFAPAVAAGETAQAETTPLDTTTILAASPNAIETSDRKVHILFALNAPRIVLFGGLLSDAECDELIAASRRKLTRSTVVNTETGNYDAHPDRTSSGTHFERGENELIRRIENRIAELIGMPVERGEPIQILHYTPGAEYKPHFDFFDPAYPGNEKVLAMGGQRVATLVMYLNDVAAGGSTVFPEVGLDVLPRKGNAVYFAYTTEDGQLDRRTLHGGSPVAEGEKWIATKWLRQRDYGGPGV
;
A
#
# COMPACT_ATOMS: atom_id res chain seq x y z
N MET A 1 36.82 19.26 26.11
CA MET A 1 37.24 18.65 24.86
C MET A 1 36.95 17.16 24.93
N PRO A 2 36.03 16.63 24.13
CA PRO A 2 36.29 16.00 22.84
C PRO A 2 35.09 16.22 21.84
N GLU A 3 35.31 16.99 20.80
CA GLU A 3 34.33 17.22 19.72
C GLU A 3 34.80 16.74 18.34
N HIS A 4 35.60 15.68 18.26
CA HIS A 4 36.15 15.22 16.97
C HIS A 4 35.69 13.83 16.49
N GLY A 5 34.74 13.17 17.18
CA GLY A 5 34.33 11.81 16.85
C GLY A 5 33.14 11.66 15.89
N THR A 6 32.25 12.64 15.82
CA THR A 6 30.95 12.52 15.15
C THR A 6 30.96 12.98 13.67
N ARG A 7 31.89 13.84 13.29
CA ARG A 7 31.99 14.36 11.91
C ARG A 7 32.59 13.35 10.92
N ARG A 8 33.48 12.47 11.37
CA ARG A 8 34.13 11.45 10.51
C ARG A 8 33.23 10.25 10.14
N ARG A 9 32.13 10.00 10.86
CA ARG A 9 31.19 8.92 10.51
C ARG A 9 30.18 9.31 9.43
N ALA A 10 29.86 10.58 9.29
CA ALA A 10 28.95 11.04 8.23
C ALA A 10 29.66 11.11 6.86
N GLU A 11 30.96 11.42 6.82
CA GLU A 11 31.73 11.51 5.57
C GLU A 11 32.10 10.12 4.99
N ALA A 12 32.16 9.08 5.82
CA ALA A 12 32.46 7.71 5.37
C ALA A 12 31.29 7.02 4.64
N LEU A 13 30.07 7.53 4.76
CA LEU A 13 28.89 7.00 4.07
C LEU A 13 28.69 7.59 2.66
N PHE A 14 29.39 8.69 2.33
CA PHE A 14 29.28 9.33 1.02
C PHE A 14 30.54 9.25 0.16
N SER A 15 31.63 8.64 0.68
CA SER A 15 32.91 8.48 -0.07
C SER A 15 33.17 7.06 -0.55
N ALA A 16 32.22 6.13 -0.44
CA ALA A 16 32.31 4.89 -1.20
C ALA A 16 32.07 5.24 -2.67
N GLY A 17 33.18 5.24 -3.41
CA GLY A 17 33.32 5.72 -4.77
C GLY A 17 32.16 5.30 -5.66
N VAL A 18 31.75 6.22 -6.51
CA VAL A 18 31.12 5.92 -7.78
C VAL A 18 32.17 5.10 -8.57
N ALA A 19 32.29 3.81 -8.25
CA ALA A 19 32.84 2.87 -9.16
C ALA A 19 31.97 2.94 -10.40
N ASP A 20 32.58 3.15 -11.58
CA ASP A 20 31.98 3.04 -12.90
C ASP A 20 31.03 1.82 -12.90
N VAL A 21 29.75 2.06 -12.68
CA VAL A 21 28.73 1.08 -12.99
C VAL A 21 28.71 1.06 -14.51
N PRO A 22 29.13 -0.04 -15.16
CA PRO A 22 29.06 -0.12 -16.61
C PRO A 22 27.61 0.17 -17.00
N PRO A 23 27.34 0.90 -18.10
CA PRO A 23 25.99 1.24 -18.49
C PRO A 23 25.17 -0.06 -18.51
N THR A 24 24.10 -0.08 -17.75
CA THR A 24 23.19 -1.23 -17.62
C THR A 24 22.81 -1.63 -19.04
N LYS A 25 23.27 -2.79 -19.48
CA LYS A 25 23.05 -3.27 -20.85
C LYS A 25 21.54 -3.41 -20.98
N ILE A 26 20.92 -2.50 -21.71
CA ILE A 26 19.47 -2.53 -21.97
C ILE A 26 19.18 -3.89 -22.60
N MET A 27 18.34 -4.70 -21.96
CA MET A 27 17.97 -6.01 -22.49
C MET A 27 17.26 -5.80 -23.81
N GLN A 28 17.63 -6.60 -24.82
CA GLN A 28 16.97 -6.61 -26.14
C GLN A 28 16.31 -7.98 -26.30
N PHE A 29 15.16 -8.04 -26.98
CA PHE A 29 14.45 -9.30 -27.21
C PHE A 29 15.35 -10.35 -27.86
N GLU A 30 16.20 -9.92 -28.81
CA GLU A 30 17.14 -10.77 -29.54
C GLU A 30 18.26 -11.33 -28.67
N SER A 31 18.45 -10.78 -27.48
CA SER A 31 19.45 -11.29 -26.50
C SER A 31 18.92 -12.41 -25.60
N LEU A 32 17.60 -12.68 -25.66
CA LEU A 32 16.99 -13.80 -24.94
C LEU A 32 17.37 -15.14 -25.58
N ALA A 33 17.32 -16.24 -24.80
CA ALA A 33 17.48 -17.59 -25.36
C ALA A 33 16.43 -17.88 -26.41
N THR A 34 16.81 -18.55 -27.49
CA THR A 34 15.94 -18.82 -28.66
C THR A 34 14.64 -19.53 -28.27
N GLU A 35 14.71 -20.47 -27.34
CA GLU A 35 13.57 -21.21 -26.83
C GLU A 35 12.58 -20.28 -26.13
N LEU A 36 13.09 -19.34 -25.32
CA LEU A 36 12.27 -18.34 -24.62
C LEU A 36 11.63 -17.36 -25.61
N GLN A 37 12.36 -16.90 -26.63
CA GLN A 37 11.85 -16.05 -27.68
C GLN A 37 10.67 -16.72 -28.41
N ASN A 38 10.83 -18.00 -28.79
CA ASN A 38 9.80 -18.76 -29.51
C ASN A 38 8.58 -18.99 -28.61
N TRP A 39 8.77 -19.33 -27.36
CA TRP A 39 7.69 -19.53 -26.40
C TRP A 39 6.89 -18.24 -26.18
N LEU A 40 7.56 -17.11 -25.94
CA LEU A 40 6.92 -15.80 -25.80
C LEU A 40 6.11 -15.43 -27.03
N LYS A 41 6.71 -15.56 -28.23
CA LYS A 41 6.04 -15.28 -29.48
C LYS A 41 4.77 -16.12 -29.65
N THR A 42 4.87 -17.44 -29.51
CA THR A 42 3.73 -18.36 -29.68
C THR A 42 2.64 -18.08 -28.66
N SER A 43 3.00 -17.83 -27.41
CA SER A 43 2.03 -17.54 -26.37
C SER A 43 1.29 -16.22 -26.59
N ILE A 44 1.96 -15.19 -27.11
CA ILE A 44 1.34 -13.91 -27.49
C ILE A 44 0.39 -14.11 -28.69
N GLU A 45 0.80 -14.87 -29.71
CA GLU A 45 -0.05 -15.21 -30.85
C GLU A 45 -1.30 -16.02 -30.46
N GLN A 46 -1.21 -16.79 -29.36
CA GLN A 46 -2.34 -17.51 -28.74
C GLN A 46 -3.22 -16.62 -27.86
N GLY A 47 -2.90 -15.34 -27.70
CA GLY A 47 -3.71 -14.38 -26.95
C GLY A 47 -3.45 -14.37 -25.44
N HIS A 48 -2.34 -14.95 -24.96
CA HIS A 48 -1.98 -14.87 -23.57
C HIS A 48 -1.58 -13.44 -23.18
N GLY A 49 -2.23 -12.90 -22.16
CA GLY A 49 -1.96 -11.55 -21.65
C GLY A 49 -0.65 -11.47 -20.86
N ARG A 50 -0.16 -10.23 -20.69
CA ARG A 50 1.10 -9.88 -20.01
C ARG A 50 1.30 -10.60 -18.67
N ASP A 51 0.30 -10.53 -17.81
CA ASP A 51 0.43 -11.05 -16.43
C ASP A 51 0.48 -12.58 -16.40
N SER A 52 -0.25 -13.24 -17.30
CA SER A 52 -0.20 -14.69 -17.47
C SER A 52 1.19 -15.16 -17.91
N LEU A 53 1.80 -14.44 -18.87
CA LEU A 53 3.15 -14.74 -19.35
C LEU A 53 4.22 -14.55 -18.28
N VAL A 54 4.15 -13.45 -17.54
CA VAL A 54 5.06 -13.18 -16.40
C VAL A 54 4.91 -14.24 -15.31
N GLN A 55 3.69 -14.66 -15.01
CA GLN A 55 3.43 -15.71 -14.02
C GLN A 55 4.00 -17.06 -14.46
N SER A 56 3.82 -17.43 -15.72
CA SER A 56 4.36 -18.67 -16.29
C SER A 56 5.88 -18.70 -16.27
N MET A 57 6.53 -17.59 -16.62
CA MET A 57 7.99 -17.47 -16.51
C MET A 57 8.48 -17.60 -15.06
N ARG A 58 7.76 -16.99 -14.12
CA ARG A 58 8.11 -17.13 -12.70
C ARG A 58 7.96 -18.57 -12.19
N ALA A 59 6.91 -19.26 -12.60
CA ALA A 59 6.71 -20.67 -12.30
C ALA A 59 7.83 -21.54 -12.87
N ALA A 60 8.41 -21.15 -14.02
CA ALA A 60 9.58 -21.77 -14.62
C ALA A 60 10.93 -21.36 -13.98
N GLY A 61 10.92 -20.58 -12.90
CA GLY A 61 12.11 -20.21 -12.13
C GLY A 61 12.81 -18.91 -12.53
N TYR A 62 12.28 -18.15 -13.49
CA TYR A 62 12.86 -16.86 -13.87
C TYR A 62 12.65 -15.80 -12.79
N GLN A 63 13.65 -14.93 -12.60
CA GLN A 63 13.54 -13.80 -11.68
C GLN A 63 12.47 -12.79 -12.16
N ARG A 64 11.75 -12.17 -11.22
CA ARG A 64 10.60 -11.29 -11.51
C ARG A 64 10.93 -10.17 -12.50
N ASN A 65 12.03 -9.44 -12.27
CA ASN A 65 12.40 -8.32 -13.13
C ASN A 65 12.76 -8.77 -14.54
N PHE A 66 13.50 -9.88 -14.66
CA PHE A 66 13.81 -10.49 -15.96
C PHE A 66 12.53 -10.94 -16.68
N ALA A 67 11.60 -11.62 -15.99
CA ALA A 67 10.35 -12.07 -16.58
C ALA A 67 9.50 -10.91 -17.10
N ARG A 68 9.39 -9.83 -16.34
CA ARG A 68 8.65 -8.62 -16.77
C ARG A 68 9.29 -7.99 -18.00
N GLU A 69 10.58 -7.72 -17.96
CA GLU A 69 11.31 -7.07 -19.07
C GLU A 69 11.27 -7.91 -20.36
N ALA A 70 11.46 -9.23 -20.24
CA ALA A 70 11.39 -10.15 -21.39
C ALA A 70 9.99 -10.19 -22.00
N VAL A 71 8.92 -10.22 -21.20
CA VAL A 71 7.53 -10.19 -21.66
C VAL A 71 7.20 -8.85 -22.31
N ASP A 72 7.62 -7.72 -21.71
CA ASP A 72 7.37 -6.40 -22.28
C ASP A 72 8.05 -6.21 -23.63
N LEU A 73 9.29 -6.68 -23.78
CA LEU A 73 10.01 -6.68 -25.06
C LEU A 73 9.32 -7.55 -26.12
N ALA A 74 8.79 -8.72 -25.69
CA ALA A 74 8.08 -9.62 -26.61
C ALA A 74 6.74 -9.02 -27.07
N LEU A 75 5.97 -8.43 -26.15
CA LEU A 75 4.70 -7.77 -26.48
C LEU A 75 4.91 -6.57 -27.39
N ALA A 76 5.93 -5.74 -27.16
CA ALA A 76 6.27 -4.63 -28.04
C ALA A 76 6.60 -5.09 -29.46
N LYS A 77 7.10 -6.33 -29.63
CA LYS A 77 7.52 -6.87 -30.91
C LYS A 77 6.42 -7.67 -31.64
N PHE A 78 5.58 -8.40 -30.91
CA PHE A 78 4.67 -9.40 -31.49
C PHE A 78 3.19 -9.16 -31.20
N ALA A 79 2.82 -8.22 -30.32
CA ALA A 79 1.41 -7.88 -30.15
C ALA A 79 0.86 -7.40 -31.51
N PRO A 80 -0.28 -7.96 -31.99
CA PRO A 80 -0.84 -7.51 -33.25
C PRO A 80 -1.09 -6.01 -33.18
N ALA A 81 -0.57 -5.27 -34.19
CA ALA A 81 -0.97 -3.89 -34.37
C ALA A 81 -2.49 -3.92 -34.54
N VAL A 82 -3.22 -3.37 -33.58
CA VAL A 82 -4.67 -3.20 -33.69
C VAL A 82 -4.88 -2.41 -34.96
N ALA A 83 -5.48 -3.07 -35.98
CA ALA A 83 -5.79 -2.45 -37.23
C ALA A 83 -6.55 -1.15 -36.96
N ALA A 84 -6.05 -0.05 -37.51
CA ALA A 84 -6.73 1.23 -37.49
C ALA A 84 -8.01 1.11 -38.35
N GLY A 85 -9.09 0.69 -37.70
CA GLY A 85 -10.42 0.61 -38.25
C GLY A 85 -11.37 1.08 -37.17
N GLU A 86 -11.85 2.32 -37.34
CA GLU A 86 -12.99 2.96 -36.69
C GLU A 86 -13.37 2.38 -35.32
N THR A 87 -12.57 2.63 -34.37
CA THR A 87 -13.02 2.69 -32.97
C THR A 87 -13.40 4.13 -32.69
N ALA A 88 -14.64 4.32 -32.27
CA ALA A 88 -15.00 5.50 -31.54
C ALA A 88 -13.79 5.87 -30.67
N GLN A 89 -13.28 7.07 -30.85
CA GLN A 89 -12.31 7.68 -29.97
C GLN A 89 -12.91 7.62 -28.57
N ALA A 90 -12.62 6.54 -27.84
CA ALA A 90 -12.43 6.72 -26.43
C ALA A 90 -11.28 7.73 -26.40
N GLU A 91 -11.62 9.01 -26.24
CA GLU A 91 -10.69 9.99 -25.76
C GLU A 91 -10.01 9.34 -24.58
N THR A 92 -8.80 8.82 -24.78
CA THR A 92 -7.85 8.68 -23.73
C THR A 92 -7.59 10.13 -23.32
N THR A 93 -8.47 10.64 -22.48
CA THR A 93 -8.16 11.80 -21.66
C THR A 93 -6.78 11.47 -21.15
N PRO A 94 -5.72 12.21 -21.53
CA PRO A 94 -4.41 11.98 -20.94
C PRO A 94 -4.68 11.90 -19.46
N LEU A 95 -4.21 10.83 -18.80
CA LEU A 95 -4.32 10.75 -17.34
C LEU A 95 -3.92 12.13 -16.89
N ASP A 96 -4.88 12.89 -16.36
CA ASP A 96 -4.61 14.26 -15.97
C ASP A 96 -3.62 14.18 -14.83
N THR A 97 -2.34 14.09 -15.20
CA THR A 97 -1.19 14.16 -14.30
C THR A 97 -1.07 15.55 -13.70
N THR A 98 -1.93 16.46 -14.09
CA THR A 98 -2.20 17.71 -13.36
C THR A 98 -3.02 17.44 -12.09
N THR A 99 -2.88 16.35 -11.61
CA THR A 99 -2.84 15.83 -10.28
C THR A 99 -3.47 16.71 -9.21
N ILE A 100 -4.07 16.04 -8.31
CA ILE A 100 -4.34 16.46 -6.93
C ILE A 100 -3.36 17.54 -6.41
N LEU A 101 -2.10 17.60 -6.89
CA LEU A 101 -1.08 18.52 -6.43
C LEU A 101 -0.94 19.81 -7.26
N ALA A 102 -1.22 19.81 -8.56
CA ALA A 102 -0.98 20.99 -9.40
C ALA A 102 -2.09 22.05 -9.31
N ALA A 103 -3.31 21.66 -8.96
CA ALA A 103 -4.46 22.54 -8.81
C ALA A 103 -4.97 22.66 -7.37
N SER A 104 -4.46 21.85 -6.42
CA SER A 104 -4.90 21.84 -5.04
C SER A 104 -3.86 22.52 -4.14
N PRO A 105 -4.29 23.22 -3.08
CA PRO A 105 -3.35 23.65 -2.05
C PRO A 105 -2.64 22.43 -1.48
N ASN A 106 -1.35 22.55 -1.15
CA ASN A 106 -0.56 21.50 -0.52
C ASN A 106 -1.06 21.09 0.87
N ALA A 107 -2.28 21.49 1.21
CA ALA A 107 -2.98 21.16 2.44
C ALA A 107 -4.49 21.17 2.21
N ILE A 108 -5.18 20.28 2.91
CA ILE A 108 -6.63 20.16 2.92
C ILE A 108 -7.13 20.66 4.27
N GLU A 109 -8.06 21.60 4.26
CA GLU A 109 -8.74 22.08 5.46
C GLU A 109 -9.92 21.15 5.75
N THR A 110 -9.92 20.52 6.91
CA THR A 110 -11.09 19.84 7.47
C THR A 110 -11.76 20.75 8.51
N SER A 111 -12.93 20.39 8.99
CA SER A 111 -13.68 21.23 9.96
C SER A 111 -12.90 21.56 11.24
N ASP A 112 -11.93 20.73 11.62
CA ASP A 112 -11.19 20.85 12.88
C ASP A 112 -9.66 20.90 12.72
N ARG A 113 -9.13 20.68 11.48
CA ARG A 113 -7.69 20.57 11.28
C ARG A 113 -7.25 20.85 9.84
N LYS A 114 -6.06 21.44 9.74
CA LYS A 114 -5.34 21.54 8.47
C LYS A 114 -4.40 20.35 8.31
N VAL A 115 -4.62 19.55 7.25
CA VAL A 115 -3.86 18.35 6.93
C VAL A 115 -2.98 18.62 5.71
N HIS A 116 -1.68 18.40 5.84
CA HIS A 116 -0.72 18.67 4.77
C HIS A 116 -0.54 17.45 3.87
N ILE A 117 -0.41 17.66 2.56
CA ILE A 117 0.01 16.64 1.61
C ILE A 117 1.53 16.70 1.53
N LEU A 118 2.22 15.67 2.01
CA LEU A 118 3.68 15.61 2.03
C LEU A 118 4.24 14.91 0.78
N PHE A 119 3.47 13.98 0.24
CA PHE A 119 3.85 13.17 -0.91
C PHE A 119 2.60 12.57 -1.55
N ALA A 120 2.60 12.41 -2.87
CA ALA A 120 1.57 11.67 -3.58
C ALA A 120 2.16 10.89 -4.76
N LEU A 121 1.73 9.63 -4.89
CA LEU A 121 1.95 8.77 -6.04
C LEU A 121 0.58 8.47 -6.65
N ASN A 122 0.44 8.63 -7.98
CA ASN A 122 -0.85 8.49 -8.64
C ASN A 122 -1.19 7.03 -8.98
N ALA A 123 -0.17 6.23 -9.32
CA ALA A 123 -0.39 4.85 -9.75
C ALA A 123 0.71 3.91 -9.21
N PRO A 124 0.44 3.13 -8.16
CA PRO A 124 -0.81 3.08 -7.38
C PRO A 124 -1.06 4.39 -6.63
N ARG A 125 -2.32 4.63 -6.26
CA ARG A 125 -2.64 5.86 -5.53
C ARG A 125 -2.19 5.75 -4.07
N ILE A 126 -1.08 6.43 -3.73
CA ILE A 126 -0.55 6.49 -2.36
C ILE A 126 -0.32 7.95 -2.00
N VAL A 127 -0.84 8.38 -0.85
CA VAL A 127 -0.69 9.77 -0.37
C VAL A 127 -0.17 9.74 1.07
N LEU A 128 0.88 10.50 1.34
CA LEU A 128 1.36 10.74 2.70
C LEU A 128 0.80 12.08 3.20
N PHE A 129 0.03 12.02 4.26
CA PHE A 129 -0.54 13.18 4.94
C PHE A 129 0.29 13.54 6.18
N GLY A 130 0.55 14.83 6.37
CA GLY A 130 1.19 15.38 7.54
C GLY A 130 0.20 16.06 8.47
N GLY A 131 0.34 15.79 9.78
CA GLY A 131 -0.47 16.45 10.79
C GLY A 131 -1.94 16.02 10.80
N LEU A 132 -2.26 14.80 10.35
CA LEU A 132 -3.62 14.26 10.42
C LEU A 132 -4.11 14.14 11.85
N LEU A 133 -3.26 13.71 12.77
CA LEU A 133 -3.54 13.65 14.19
C LEU A 133 -2.64 14.64 14.93
N SER A 134 -3.13 15.18 16.05
CA SER A 134 -2.28 15.90 17.00
C SER A 134 -1.49 14.93 17.88
N ASP A 135 -0.42 15.42 18.50
CA ASP A 135 0.34 14.63 19.46
C ASP A 135 -0.54 14.14 20.63
N ALA A 136 -1.44 15.00 21.11
CA ALA A 136 -2.37 14.65 22.17
C ALA A 136 -3.35 13.54 21.77
N GLU A 137 -3.90 13.59 20.55
CA GLU A 137 -4.77 12.53 20.02
C GLU A 137 -4.02 11.20 19.88
N CYS A 138 -2.78 11.24 19.41
CA CYS A 138 -1.94 10.05 19.35
C CYS A 138 -1.70 9.43 20.72
N ASP A 139 -1.34 10.26 21.70
CA ASP A 139 -1.07 9.82 23.07
C ASP A 139 -2.33 9.26 23.75
N GLU A 140 -3.48 9.89 23.52
CA GLU A 140 -4.79 9.42 24.04
C GLU A 140 -5.17 8.06 23.44
N LEU A 141 -5.02 7.87 22.12
CA LEU A 141 -5.26 6.59 21.46
C LEU A 141 -4.36 5.48 22.02
N ILE A 142 -3.07 5.75 22.21
CA ILE A 142 -2.13 4.79 22.79
C ILE A 142 -2.54 4.44 24.24
N ALA A 143 -2.81 5.45 25.06
CA ALA A 143 -3.18 5.26 26.47
C ALA A 143 -4.45 4.44 26.62
N ALA A 144 -5.49 4.73 25.81
CA ALA A 144 -6.77 4.01 25.81
C ALA A 144 -6.63 2.56 25.34
N SER A 145 -5.60 2.27 24.51
CA SER A 145 -5.41 0.95 23.91
C SER A 145 -4.54 0.00 24.72
N ARG A 146 -3.55 0.50 25.49
CA ARG A 146 -2.51 -0.32 26.15
C ARG A 146 -3.06 -1.51 26.95
N ARG A 147 -4.19 -1.34 27.64
CA ARG A 147 -4.78 -2.39 28.48
C ARG A 147 -5.71 -3.34 27.74
N LYS A 148 -6.04 -3.05 26.46
CA LYS A 148 -6.98 -3.80 25.63
C LYS A 148 -6.26 -4.65 24.58
N LEU A 149 -4.93 -4.61 24.49
CA LEU A 149 -4.16 -5.28 23.46
C LEU A 149 -4.28 -6.81 23.58
N THR A 150 -4.56 -7.45 22.46
CA THR A 150 -4.53 -8.90 22.27
C THR A 150 -3.69 -9.24 21.05
N ARG A 151 -3.32 -10.52 20.86
CA ARG A 151 -2.62 -10.95 19.65
C ARG A 151 -3.46 -10.63 18.42
N SER A 152 -2.85 -9.96 17.42
CA SER A 152 -3.55 -9.64 16.17
C SER A 152 -3.86 -10.90 15.35
N THR A 153 -5.01 -10.90 14.69
CA THR A 153 -5.50 -11.96 13.81
C THR A 153 -5.57 -11.49 12.36
N VAL A 154 -5.68 -12.42 11.43
CA VAL A 154 -5.95 -12.18 10.00
C VAL A 154 -7.19 -12.97 9.58
N VAL A 155 -7.84 -12.53 8.50
CA VAL A 155 -8.96 -13.29 7.90
C VAL A 155 -8.40 -14.55 7.25
N ASN A 156 -8.93 -15.71 7.64
CA ASN A 156 -8.63 -16.97 7.01
C ASN A 156 -9.37 -17.05 5.66
N THR A 157 -8.64 -17.20 4.58
CA THR A 157 -9.19 -17.15 3.21
C THR A 157 -10.07 -18.36 2.85
N GLU A 158 -10.00 -19.45 3.62
CA GLU A 158 -10.83 -20.64 3.42
C GLU A 158 -12.13 -20.58 4.22
N THR A 159 -12.05 -20.13 5.49
CA THR A 159 -13.16 -20.21 6.44
C THR A 159 -13.86 -18.87 6.68
N GLY A 160 -13.20 -17.75 6.38
CA GLY A 160 -13.64 -16.39 6.71
C GLY A 160 -13.54 -16.04 8.20
N ASN A 161 -12.94 -16.92 9.02
CA ASN A 161 -12.72 -16.67 10.45
C ASN A 161 -11.45 -15.83 10.66
N TYR A 162 -11.29 -15.29 11.88
CA TYR A 162 -10.12 -14.52 12.27
C TYR A 162 -9.16 -15.41 13.06
N ASP A 163 -8.00 -15.73 12.47
CA ASP A 163 -7.01 -16.62 13.05
C ASP A 163 -5.67 -15.87 13.30
N ALA A 164 -4.95 -16.28 14.35
CA ALA A 164 -3.58 -15.81 14.55
C ALA A 164 -2.68 -16.34 13.44
N HIS A 165 -1.84 -15.49 12.84
CA HIS A 165 -0.96 -15.86 11.74
C HIS A 165 0.50 -15.52 12.05
N PRO A 166 1.47 -16.38 11.69
CA PRO A 166 2.89 -16.14 11.96
C PRO A 166 3.45 -14.90 11.24
N ASP A 167 2.88 -14.54 10.10
CA ASP A 167 3.31 -13.38 9.30
C ASP A 167 2.89 -12.04 9.90
N ARG A 168 2.04 -12.04 10.94
CA ARG A 168 1.61 -10.85 11.68
C ARG A 168 1.94 -11.01 13.16
N THR A 169 2.99 -10.34 13.62
CA THR A 169 3.50 -10.50 15.00
C THR A 169 3.09 -9.37 15.96
N SER A 170 2.21 -8.45 15.52
CA SER A 170 1.67 -7.36 16.33
C SER A 170 0.66 -7.83 17.37
N SER A 171 0.43 -6.97 18.38
CA SER A 171 -0.76 -6.98 19.22
C SER A 171 -1.69 -5.85 18.81
N GLY A 172 -3.00 -6.01 19.02
CA GLY A 172 -3.96 -4.99 18.60
C GLY A 172 -5.23 -4.96 19.44
N THR A 173 -5.98 -3.90 19.25
CA THR A 173 -7.36 -3.71 19.72
C THR A 173 -8.10 -2.85 18.69
N HIS A 174 -9.37 -2.58 18.90
CA HIS A 174 -10.14 -1.69 18.03
C HIS A 174 -11.04 -0.77 18.87
N PHE A 175 -11.45 0.32 18.24
CA PHE A 175 -12.50 1.21 18.68
C PHE A 175 -13.65 1.13 17.71
N GLU A 176 -14.85 0.87 18.23
CA GLU A 176 -16.07 0.90 17.42
C GLU A 176 -16.32 2.29 16.83
N ARG A 177 -17.04 2.36 15.72
CA ARG A 177 -17.37 3.65 15.09
C ARG A 177 -18.14 4.53 16.09
N GLY A 178 -17.61 5.77 16.25
CA GLY A 178 -18.20 6.75 17.15
C GLY A 178 -18.17 6.38 18.64
N GLU A 179 -17.36 5.40 19.06
CA GLU A 179 -17.30 4.87 20.43
C GLU A 179 -17.16 5.98 21.49
N ASN A 180 -16.41 7.00 21.18
CA ASN A 180 -16.21 8.16 22.04
C ASN A 180 -15.97 9.43 21.22
N GLU A 181 -15.80 10.58 21.89
CA GLU A 181 -15.61 11.88 21.25
C GLU A 181 -14.33 11.95 20.42
N LEU A 182 -13.24 11.34 20.88
CA LEU A 182 -11.97 11.29 20.13
C LEU A 182 -12.16 10.52 18.82
N ILE A 183 -12.77 9.33 18.89
CA ILE A 183 -13.00 8.49 17.72
C ILE A 183 -13.91 9.19 16.71
N ARG A 184 -15.05 9.77 17.15
CA ARG A 184 -15.94 10.53 16.27
C ARG A 184 -15.23 11.68 15.56
N ARG A 185 -14.43 12.46 16.30
CA ARG A 185 -13.67 13.58 15.72
C ARG A 185 -12.70 13.10 14.65
N ILE A 186 -11.93 12.04 14.92
CA ILE A 186 -10.99 11.46 13.97
C ILE A 186 -11.72 10.89 12.74
N GLU A 187 -12.82 10.17 12.93
CA GLU A 187 -13.60 9.58 11.83
C GLU A 187 -14.23 10.64 10.93
N ASN A 188 -14.78 11.71 11.51
CA ASN A 188 -15.33 12.84 10.73
C ASN A 188 -14.23 13.52 9.92
N ARG A 189 -13.06 13.77 10.53
CA ARG A 189 -11.90 14.33 9.83
C ARG A 189 -11.45 13.45 8.67
N ILE A 190 -11.39 12.14 8.84
CA ILE A 190 -11.05 11.19 7.78
C ILE A 190 -12.11 11.22 6.67
N ALA A 191 -13.40 11.27 7.01
CA ALA A 191 -14.49 11.34 6.05
C ALA A 191 -14.40 12.61 5.19
N GLU A 192 -14.15 13.77 5.81
CA GLU A 192 -13.96 15.03 5.10
C GLU A 192 -12.69 15.02 4.22
N LEU A 193 -11.58 14.50 4.76
CA LEU A 193 -10.28 14.44 4.04
C LEU A 193 -10.36 13.59 2.77
N ILE A 194 -11.05 12.45 2.86
CA ILE A 194 -11.08 11.43 1.78
C ILE A 194 -12.34 11.57 0.91
N GLY A 195 -13.36 12.30 1.39
CA GLY A 195 -14.64 12.43 0.70
C GLY A 195 -15.50 11.16 0.75
N MET A 196 -15.36 10.35 1.83
CA MET A 196 -16.15 9.13 2.02
C MET A 196 -16.90 9.18 3.34
N PRO A 197 -18.21 8.76 3.37
CA PRO A 197 -19.00 8.74 4.60
C PRO A 197 -18.37 7.87 5.70
N VAL A 198 -18.54 8.26 6.97
CA VAL A 198 -18.04 7.51 8.14
C VAL A 198 -18.57 6.07 8.15
N GLU A 199 -19.80 5.88 7.67
CA GLU A 199 -20.50 4.59 7.59
C GLU A 199 -19.77 3.57 6.71
N ARG A 200 -18.96 4.03 5.76
CA ARG A 200 -18.10 3.18 4.92
C ARG A 200 -16.79 2.80 5.57
N GLY A 201 -16.52 3.25 6.77
CA GLY A 201 -15.32 2.89 7.53
C GLY A 201 -15.54 1.68 8.43
N GLU A 202 -14.58 0.73 8.45
CA GLU A 202 -14.50 -0.27 9.51
C GLU A 202 -14.12 0.40 10.85
N PRO A 203 -14.31 -0.25 12.01
CA PRO A 203 -13.75 0.20 13.29
C PRO A 203 -12.28 0.57 13.18
N ILE A 204 -11.82 1.57 13.95
CA ILE A 204 -10.39 1.93 13.95
C ILE A 204 -9.61 0.85 14.69
N GLN A 205 -8.71 0.16 14.00
CA GLN A 205 -7.82 -0.82 14.62
C GLN A 205 -6.53 -0.16 15.10
N ILE A 206 -6.17 -0.36 16.38
CA ILE A 206 -4.88 0.04 16.92
C ILE A 206 -3.95 -1.17 16.91
N LEU A 207 -2.72 -0.97 16.46
CA LEU A 207 -1.70 -2.00 16.39
C LEU A 207 -0.44 -1.53 17.12
N HIS A 208 0.16 -2.45 17.85
CA HIS A 208 1.39 -2.26 18.59
C HIS A 208 2.42 -3.31 18.16
N TYR A 209 3.62 -2.85 17.84
CA TYR A 209 4.76 -3.67 17.44
C TYR A 209 5.92 -3.40 18.38
N THR A 210 6.41 -4.44 19.02
CA THR A 210 7.65 -4.44 19.84
C THR A 210 8.88 -4.68 18.95
N PRO A 211 10.11 -4.51 19.45
CA PRO A 211 11.30 -4.85 18.68
C PRO A 211 11.26 -6.27 18.08
N GLY A 212 11.60 -6.37 16.80
CA GLY A 212 11.51 -7.60 16.00
C GLY A 212 10.13 -7.91 15.44
N ALA A 213 9.07 -7.22 15.89
CA ALA A 213 7.74 -7.43 15.35
C ALA A 213 7.58 -6.80 13.96
N GLU A 214 6.85 -7.49 13.09
CA GLU A 214 6.62 -7.13 11.71
C GLU A 214 5.23 -7.55 11.24
N TYR A 215 4.84 -7.08 10.06
CA TYR A 215 3.76 -7.65 9.28
C TYR A 215 4.24 -7.81 7.84
N LYS A 216 4.37 -9.06 7.39
CA LYS A 216 4.88 -9.35 6.05
C LYS A 216 4.00 -8.76 4.96
N PRO A 217 4.55 -8.58 3.74
CA PRO A 217 3.79 -8.01 2.63
C PRO A 217 2.51 -8.78 2.34
N HIS A 218 1.38 -8.06 2.31
CA HIS A 218 0.03 -8.58 2.13
C HIS A 218 -0.83 -7.56 1.38
N PHE A 219 -2.02 -7.98 1.00
CA PHE A 219 -3.08 -7.10 0.46
C PHE A 219 -4.15 -6.89 1.52
N ASP A 220 -4.69 -5.68 1.59
CA ASP A 220 -5.84 -5.37 2.46
C ASP A 220 -7.19 -5.66 1.80
N PHE A 221 -7.22 -5.74 0.47
CA PHE A 221 -8.42 -6.14 -0.25
C PHE A 221 -8.67 -7.64 -0.14
N PHE A 222 -9.92 -8.03 -0.27
CA PHE A 222 -10.35 -9.43 -0.28
C PHE A 222 -10.43 -9.94 -1.72
N ASP A 223 -9.65 -10.94 -2.07
CA ASP A 223 -9.73 -11.58 -3.38
C ASP A 223 -11.01 -12.45 -3.45
N PRO A 224 -11.97 -12.12 -4.35
CA PRO A 224 -13.24 -12.85 -4.44
C PRO A 224 -13.10 -14.32 -4.83
N ALA A 225 -11.92 -14.72 -5.34
CA ALA A 225 -11.65 -16.12 -5.69
C ALA A 225 -11.57 -17.04 -4.45
N TYR A 226 -11.39 -16.48 -3.25
CA TYR A 226 -11.34 -17.26 -2.01
C TYR A 226 -12.72 -17.33 -1.34
N PRO A 227 -13.28 -18.54 -1.12
CA PRO A 227 -14.63 -18.72 -0.57
C PRO A 227 -14.84 -18.05 0.79
N GLY A 228 -13.83 -18.07 1.66
CA GLY A 228 -13.91 -17.44 2.99
C GLY A 228 -14.10 -15.92 2.93
N ASN A 229 -13.77 -15.28 1.81
CA ASN A 229 -13.94 -13.84 1.66
C ASN A 229 -15.39 -13.42 1.37
N GLU A 230 -16.27 -14.33 0.93
CA GLU A 230 -17.69 -14.03 0.68
C GLU A 230 -18.37 -13.40 1.90
N LYS A 231 -18.10 -13.95 3.08
CA LYS A 231 -18.64 -13.52 4.36
C LYS A 231 -18.25 -12.08 4.73
N VAL A 232 -16.96 -11.74 4.54
CA VAL A 232 -16.48 -10.39 4.82
C VAL A 232 -16.86 -9.38 3.73
N LEU A 233 -17.01 -9.82 2.49
CA LEU A 233 -17.51 -8.99 1.39
C LEU A 233 -18.99 -8.66 1.56
N ALA A 234 -19.79 -9.54 2.16
CA ALA A 234 -21.19 -9.27 2.47
C ALA A 234 -21.38 -8.07 3.41
N MET A 235 -20.46 -7.82 4.34
CA MET A 235 -20.56 -6.79 5.39
C MET A 235 -20.28 -5.35 4.93
N GLY A 236 -20.07 -5.07 3.66
CA GLY A 236 -19.80 -3.70 3.18
C GLY A 236 -19.14 -3.67 1.79
N GLY A 237 -19.13 -4.79 1.08
CA GLY A 237 -18.45 -4.92 -0.19
C GLY A 237 -16.91 -5.01 -0.03
N GLN A 238 -16.20 -4.70 -1.08
CA GLN A 238 -14.74 -4.69 -1.09
C GLN A 238 -14.18 -3.58 -0.20
N ARG A 239 -13.03 -3.83 0.43
CA ARG A 239 -12.16 -2.74 0.90
C ARG A 239 -11.62 -2.01 -0.31
N VAL A 240 -11.69 -0.70 -0.32
CA VAL A 240 -11.27 0.15 -1.45
C VAL A 240 -10.03 0.97 -1.15
N ALA A 241 -9.77 1.24 0.12
CA ALA A 241 -8.58 1.97 0.56
C ALA A 241 -8.27 1.69 2.03
N THR A 242 -7.03 2.01 2.40
CA THR A 242 -6.53 1.99 3.78
C THR A 242 -5.89 3.32 4.13
N LEU A 243 -6.10 3.75 5.36
CA LEU A 243 -5.40 4.85 6.00
C LEU A 243 -4.65 4.31 7.22
N VAL A 244 -3.32 4.34 7.19
CA VAL A 244 -2.45 3.96 8.33
C VAL A 244 -1.94 5.25 8.97
N MET A 245 -2.36 5.52 10.18
CA MET A 245 -1.97 6.68 11.00
C MET A 245 -0.87 6.28 11.97
N TYR A 246 0.21 7.03 12.03
CA TYR A 246 1.34 6.76 12.92
C TYR A 246 1.13 7.49 14.24
N LEU A 247 1.09 6.76 15.36
CA LEU A 247 0.79 7.31 16.68
C LEU A 247 2.05 7.70 17.45
N ASN A 248 3.21 7.24 17.01
CA ASN A 248 4.50 7.62 17.58
C ASN A 248 5.60 7.63 16.52
N ASP A 249 6.71 8.28 16.84
CA ASP A 249 7.97 8.13 16.11
C ASP A 249 8.62 6.79 16.47
N VAL A 250 9.30 6.17 15.52
CA VAL A 250 10.06 4.93 15.73
C VAL A 250 11.54 5.22 15.55
N ALA A 251 12.35 4.78 16.50
CA ALA A 251 13.78 5.08 16.51
C ALA A 251 14.52 4.44 15.33
N ALA A 252 14.20 3.16 15.00
CA ALA A 252 14.75 2.46 13.85
C ALA A 252 13.82 1.35 13.34
N GLY A 253 13.76 1.18 12.03
CA GLY A 253 12.88 0.22 11.35
C GLY A 253 11.40 0.64 11.38
N GLY A 254 10.50 -0.34 11.29
CA GLY A 254 9.06 -0.13 11.42
C GLY A 254 8.42 0.67 10.27
N SER A 255 9.07 0.85 9.12
CA SER A 255 8.47 1.52 7.96
C SER A 255 7.24 0.77 7.44
N THR A 256 6.35 1.49 6.76
CA THR A 256 5.33 0.88 5.90
C THR A 256 5.93 0.74 4.51
N VAL A 257 6.10 -0.49 4.05
CA VAL A 257 6.80 -0.80 2.80
C VAL A 257 5.81 -1.14 1.70
N PHE A 258 6.07 -0.68 0.47
CA PHE A 258 5.34 -1.01 -0.75
C PHE A 258 6.34 -1.61 -1.77
N PRO A 259 6.63 -2.92 -1.68
CA PRO A 259 7.74 -3.53 -2.43
C PRO A 259 7.54 -3.51 -3.95
N GLU A 260 6.30 -3.47 -4.45
CA GLU A 260 6.03 -3.43 -5.90
C GLU A 260 6.40 -2.09 -6.55
N VAL A 261 6.53 -1.03 -5.74
CA VAL A 261 6.90 0.32 -6.21
C VAL A 261 8.17 0.85 -5.57
N GLY A 262 8.82 0.05 -4.71
CA GLY A 262 10.07 0.43 -4.05
C GLY A 262 9.94 1.63 -3.11
N LEU A 263 8.80 1.75 -2.42
CA LEU A 263 8.51 2.86 -1.51
C LEU A 263 8.52 2.39 -0.06
N ASP A 264 9.27 3.10 0.78
CA ASP A 264 9.28 2.98 2.24
C ASP A 264 8.77 4.27 2.88
N VAL A 265 7.71 4.17 3.68
CA VAL A 265 7.16 5.29 4.43
C VAL A 265 7.56 5.16 5.90
N LEU A 266 8.39 6.08 6.37
CA LEU A 266 8.86 6.10 7.75
C LEU A 266 7.74 6.58 8.69
N PRO A 267 7.55 5.91 9.85
CA PRO A 267 6.57 6.35 10.83
C PRO A 267 6.98 7.67 11.46
N ARG A 268 6.06 8.64 11.40
CA ARG A 268 6.18 9.94 12.06
C ARG A 268 4.88 10.24 12.76
N LYS A 269 4.95 10.55 14.06
CA LYS A 269 3.79 10.84 14.92
C LYS A 269 2.87 11.87 14.28
N GLY A 270 1.58 11.59 14.25
CA GLY A 270 0.56 12.44 13.67
C GLY A 270 0.42 12.38 12.14
N ASN A 271 1.35 11.76 11.42
CA ASN A 271 1.24 11.57 9.98
C ASN A 271 0.43 10.31 9.65
N ALA A 272 -0.02 10.23 8.38
CA ALA A 272 -0.75 9.06 7.89
C ALA A 272 -0.44 8.76 6.44
N VAL A 273 -0.33 7.48 6.10
CA VAL A 273 -0.28 7.05 4.69
C VAL A 273 -1.63 6.47 4.28
N TYR A 274 -2.18 7.05 3.22
CA TYR A 274 -3.37 6.57 2.52
C TYR A 274 -2.97 5.83 1.27
N PHE A 275 -3.61 4.72 0.99
CA PHE A 275 -3.46 4.03 -0.31
C PHE A 275 -4.79 3.40 -0.73
N ALA A 276 -5.16 3.65 -2.00
CA ALA A 276 -6.32 3.06 -2.64
C ALA A 276 -5.89 1.90 -3.53
N TYR A 277 -6.59 0.80 -3.43
CA TYR A 277 -6.27 -0.42 -4.15
C TYR A 277 -7.40 -0.92 -5.07
N THR A 278 -8.39 -0.07 -5.28
CA THR A 278 -9.33 -0.20 -6.38
C THR A 278 -9.14 0.98 -7.33
N THR A 279 -8.99 0.67 -8.60
CA THR A 279 -8.97 1.64 -9.69
C THR A 279 -10.39 2.15 -9.95
N GLU A 280 -10.54 3.22 -10.74
CA GLU A 280 -11.87 3.80 -11.06
C GLU A 280 -12.80 2.81 -11.76
N ASP A 281 -12.25 1.88 -12.54
CA ASP A 281 -12.96 0.79 -13.19
C ASP A 281 -13.22 -0.43 -12.26
N GLY A 282 -12.88 -0.31 -10.96
CA GLY A 282 -13.14 -1.33 -9.95
C GLY A 282 -12.15 -2.51 -9.94
N GLN A 283 -11.07 -2.43 -10.71
CA GLN A 283 -10.01 -3.45 -10.70
C GLN A 283 -9.12 -3.32 -9.44
N LEU A 284 -8.60 -4.46 -8.97
CA LEU A 284 -7.69 -4.50 -7.82
C LEU A 284 -6.25 -4.21 -8.25
N ASP A 285 -5.67 -3.13 -7.72
CA ASP A 285 -4.29 -2.75 -8.02
C ASP A 285 -3.29 -3.51 -7.15
N ARG A 286 -2.69 -4.54 -7.71
CA ARG A 286 -1.71 -5.39 -7.00
C ARG A 286 -0.39 -4.68 -6.67
N ARG A 287 -0.14 -3.48 -7.20
CA ARG A 287 1.01 -2.65 -6.82
C ARG A 287 0.88 -2.08 -5.40
N THR A 288 -0.29 -2.21 -4.79
CA THR A 288 -0.55 -1.86 -3.39
C THR A 288 -0.19 -2.97 -2.40
N LEU A 289 0.54 -4.01 -2.83
CA LEU A 289 1.17 -4.94 -1.91
C LEU A 289 2.00 -4.15 -0.90
N HIS A 290 1.71 -4.31 0.39
CA HIS A 290 2.37 -3.54 1.44
C HIS A 290 2.61 -4.38 2.69
N GLY A 291 3.52 -3.89 3.56
CA GLY A 291 3.85 -4.55 4.82
C GLY A 291 4.38 -3.56 5.84
N GLY A 292 4.59 -4.05 7.06
CA GLY A 292 5.32 -3.33 8.10
C GLY A 292 6.68 -3.98 8.30
N SER A 293 7.77 -3.27 7.98
CA SER A 293 9.12 -3.77 8.22
C SER A 293 9.36 -4.01 9.71
N PRO A 294 10.30 -4.91 10.08
CA PRO A 294 10.62 -5.15 11.48
C PRO A 294 10.97 -3.86 12.22
N VAL A 295 10.44 -3.69 13.44
CA VAL A 295 10.89 -2.65 14.36
C VAL A 295 12.29 -3.03 14.85
N ALA A 296 13.29 -2.23 14.51
CA ALA A 296 14.67 -2.51 14.92
C ALA A 296 14.97 -1.95 16.31
N GLU A 297 14.43 -0.76 16.62
CA GLU A 297 14.61 -0.10 17.93
C GLU A 297 13.36 0.71 18.31
N GLY A 298 13.00 0.65 19.60
CA GLY A 298 11.82 1.29 20.14
C GLY A 298 10.56 0.45 19.97
N GLU A 299 9.41 1.09 19.89
CA GLU A 299 8.11 0.47 19.64
C GLU A 299 7.38 1.23 18.54
N LYS A 300 6.46 0.57 17.82
CA LYS A 300 5.62 1.21 16.81
C LYS A 300 4.16 1.07 17.18
N TRP A 301 3.45 2.19 17.18
CA TRP A 301 2.01 2.26 17.34
C TRP A 301 1.37 2.88 16.11
N ILE A 302 0.37 2.21 15.57
CA ILE A 302 -0.42 2.74 14.46
C ILE A 302 -1.91 2.56 14.72
N ALA A 303 -2.71 3.42 14.06
CA ALA A 303 -4.14 3.26 13.93
C ALA A 303 -4.47 3.04 12.45
N THR A 304 -5.23 2.00 12.13
CA THR A 304 -5.62 1.67 10.77
C THR A 304 -7.11 1.85 10.57
N LYS A 305 -7.49 2.56 9.51
CA LYS A 305 -8.87 2.71 9.06
C LYS A 305 -9.01 2.11 7.68
N TRP A 306 -9.80 1.05 7.55
CA TRP A 306 -10.18 0.48 6.26
C TRP A 306 -11.47 1.12 5.77
N LEU A 307 -11.52 1.41 4.48
CA LEU A 307 -12.68 2.01 3.82
C LEU A 307 -13.30 0.97 2.88
N ARG A 308 -14.62 0.89 2.93
CA ARG A 308 -15.41 -0.10 2.22
C ARG A 308 -16.15 0.52 1.03
N GLN A 309 -16.45 -0.32 0.07
CA GLN A 309 -17.24 0.04 -1.12
C GLN A 309 -18.66 0.51 -0.79
N ARG A 310 -19.25 -0.07 0.25
CA ARG A 310 -20.61 0.22 0.75
C ARG A 310 -20.54 0.44 2.27
N ASP A 311 -21.67 0.84 2.86
CA ASP A 311 -21.77 1.00 4.29
C ASP A 311 -21.42 -0.31 4.99
N TYR A 312 -20.53 -0.21 5.98
CA TYR A 312 -20.03 -1.35 6.75
C TYR A 312 -20.97 -1.60 7.92
N GLY A 313 -21.38 -2.86 8.08
CA GLY A 313 -22.31 -3.24 9.14
C GLY A 313 -23.79 -3.09 8.79
N GLY A 314 -24.21 -2.94 7.54
CA GLY A 314 -25.58 -2.89 6.98
C GLY A 314 -26.80 -2.91 7.93
N PRO A 315 -28.03 -2.72 7.50
CA PRO A 315 -29.19 -2.77 8.39
C PRO A 315 -29.32 -4.17 8.99
N GLY A 316 -28.87 -4.34 10.25
CA GLY A 316 -29.03 -5.60 11.00
C GLY A 316 -27.78 -6.16 11.69
N VAL A 317 -26.72 -5.38 11.88
CA VAL A 317 -25.60 -5.74 12.76
C VAL A 317 -25.58 -4.80 13.95
#